data_2ba29d899d92d76f3b63fe9477dbf54d
#
_entry.id   2ba29d899d92d76f3b63fe9477dbf54d
#
_cell.length_a   1.000
_cell.length_b   1.000
_cell.length_c   1.000
_cell.angle_alpha   90.00
_cell.angle_beta   90.00
_cell.angle_gamma   90.00
#
_symmetry.space_group_name_H-M   'P 1'
#
loop_
_entity.id
_entity.type
_entity.pdbx_description
1 polymer ?
#
loop_
_entity_poly.entity_id
_entity_poly.type
_entity_poly.pdbx_seq_one_letter_code
_entity_poly.pdbx_strand_id
1 'polypeptide(L)'
;MSRTVTREEIGEIDRKAIEEYGIPGVVLMENAGRGVAVEALEMLEEALEPRVAILCGKGNNGGDGFVAARHLHNRGVAVDVYLFANVADVAFTHDPWTHLNTLIKMGLEIKEVTTAPDARRIMLDMEDTDLIIDGLLGTGLRGEVKEPYRTA
;
A
#
# COMPACT_ATOMS: atom_id res chain seq x y z
N MET A 1 6.47 8.34 -26.41
CA MET A 1 5.02 8.23 -26.17
C MET A 1 4.81 7.16 -25.09
N SER A 2 4.25 7.53 -23.93
CA SER A 2 3.84 6.54 -22.94
C SER A 2 2.63 5.78 -23.48
N ARG A 3 2.71 4.45 -23.54
CA ARG A 3 1.58 3.60 -23.94
C ARG A 3 0.66 3.40 -22.74
N THR A 4 -0.60 3.77 -22.86
CA THR A 4 -1.62 3.43 -21.87
C THR A 4 -2.03 1.97 -22.05
N VAL A 5 -2.11 1.22 -20.95
CA VAL A 5 -2.57 -0.17 -20.93
C VAL A 5 -3.88 -0.29 -20.17
N THR A 6 -4.72 -1.25 -20.55
CA THR A 6 -5.96 -1.55 -19.84
C THR A 6 -5.67 -2.38 -18.58
N ARG A 7 -6.68 -2.53 -17.72
CA ARG A 7 -6.62 -3.41 -16.55
C ARG A 7 -6.33 -4.87 -16.95
N GLU A 8 -6.95 -5.34 -18.03
CA GLU A 8 -6.77 -6.68 -18.54
C GLU A 8 -5.35 -6.88 -19.08
N GLU A 9 -4.81 -5.90 -19.79
CA GLU A 9 -3.44 -5.95 -20.33
C GLU A 9 -2.40 -5.98 -19.21
N ILE A 10 -2.55 -5.18 -18.13
CA ILE A 10 -1.59 -5.22 -17.02
C ILE A 10 -1.66 -6.54 -16.26
N GLY A 11 -2.87 -7.08 -16.04
CA GLY A 11 -3.04 -8.39 -15.42
C GLY A 11 -2.41 -9.53 -16.22
N GLU A 12 -2.46 -9.44 -17.55
CA GLU A 12 -1.81 -10.42 -18.45
C GLU A 12 -0.28 -10.29 -18.43
N ILE A 13 0.25 -9.07 -18.30
CA ILE A 13 1.70 -8.81 -18.14
C ILE A 13 2.19 -9.44 -16.83
N ASP A 14 1.50 -9.21 -15.73
CA ASP A 14 1.85 -9.79 -14.42
C ASP A 14 1.79 -11.32 -14.45
N ARG A 15 0.72 -11.87 -15.04
CA ARG A 15 0.57 -13.32 -15.20
C ARG A 15 1.75 -13.92 -15.99
N LYS A 16 2.12 -13.33 -17.12
CA LYS A 16 3.26 -13.78 -17.92
C LYS A 16 4.58 -13.68 -17.18
N ALA A 17 4.78 -12.57 -16.46
CA ALA A 17 5.98 -12.39 -15.66
C ALA A 17 6.14 -13.54 -14.64
N ILE A 18 5.05 -13.95 -14.00
CA ILE A 18 5.06 -15.00 -12.98
C ILE A 18 5.14 -16.40 -13.63
N GLU A 19 4.24 -16.72 -14.59
CA GLU A 19 4.07 -18.07 -15.07
C GLU A 19 5.07 -18.45 -16.17
N GLU A 20 5.44 -17.51 -17.05
CA GLU A 20 6.31 -17.80 -18.18
C GLU A 20 7.78 -17.45 -17.91
N TYR A 21 8.02 -16.32 -17.21
CA TYR A 21 9.37 -15.87 -16.89
C TYR A 21 9.85 -16.25 -15.49
N GLY A 22 8.96 -16.80 -14.64
CA GLY A 22 9.31 -17.27 -13.31
C GLY A 22 9.68 -16.16 -12.31
N ILE A 23 9.23 -14.92 -12.55
CA ILE A 23 9.47 -13.80 -11.64
C ILE A 23 8.48 -13.92 -10.47
N PRO A 24 8.93 -14.08 -9.21
CA PRO A 24 8.02 -14.18 -8.08
C PRO A 24 7.16 -12.92 -7.93
N GLY A 25 5.87 -13.08 -7.59
CA GLY A 25 4.95 -11.95 -7.39
C GLY A 25 5.45 -10.95 -6.35
N VAL A 26 6.11 -11.42 -5.29
CA VAL A 26 6.75 -10.55 -4.27
C VAL A 26 7.81 -9.60 -4.88
N VAL A 27 8.49 -9.98 -5.94
CA VAL A 27 9.46 -9.13 -6.65
C VAL A 27 8.74 -8.06 -7.47
N LEU A 28 7.63 -8.41 -8.11
CA LEU A 28 6.80 -7.44 -8.84
C LEU A 28 6.23 -6.40 -7.87
N MET A 29 5.70 -6.84 -6.74
CA MET A 29 5.19 -5.97 -5.66
C MET A 29 6.29 -5.07 -5.09
N GLU A 30 7.49 -5.59 -4.87
CA GLU A 30 8.65 -4.79 -4.43
C GLU A 30 8.97 -3.65 -5.42
N ASN A 31 8.94 -3.95 -6.73
CA ASN A 31 9.21 -2.93 -7.75
C ASN A 31 8.09 -1.88 -7.82
N ALA A 32 6.83 -2.30 -7.74
CA ALA A 32 5.68 -1.40 -7.77
C ALA A 32 5.70 -0.44 -6.56
N GLY A 33 5.77 -0.96 -5.34
CA GLY A 33 5.79 -0.13 -4.13
C GLY A 33 7.04 0.75 -4.02
N ARG A 34 8.21 0.28 -4.50
CA ARG A 34 9.40 1.13 -4.61
C ARG A 34 9.17 2.30 -5.58
N GLY A 35 8.50 2.07 -6.70
CA GLY A 35 8.11 3.12 -7.63
C GLY A 35 7.24 4.18 -6.96
N VAL A 36 6.22 3.75 -6.22
CA VAL A 36 5.36 4.67 -5.43
C VAL A 36 6.17 5.49 -4.44
N ALA A 37 7.13 4.87 -3.74
CA ALA A 37 7.96 5.60 -2.78
C ALA A 37 8.87 6.64 -3.46
N VAL A 38 9.37 6.36 -4.68
CA VAL A 38 10.18 7.33 -5.45
C VAL A 38 9.34 8.55 -5.82
N GLU A 39 8.16 8.36 -6.39
CA GLU A 39 7.24 9.44 -6.73
C GLU A 39 6.84 10.26 -5.48
N ALA A 40 6.56 9.57 -4.36
CA ALA A 40 6.23 10.24 -3.10
C ALA A 40 7.38 11.13 -2.61
N LEU A 41 8.63 10.67 -2.71
CA LEU A 41 9.81 11.46 -2.32
C LEU A 41 10.01 12.69 -3.20
N GLU A 42 9.73 12.58 -4.51
CA GLU A 42 9.77 13.71 -5.42
C GLU A 42 8.69 14.76 -5.07
N MET A 43 7.47 14.30 -4.70
CA MET A 43 6.39 15.19 -4.26
C MET A 43 6.70 15.91 -2.93
N LEU A 44 7.57 15.32 -2.09
CA LEU A 44 7.93 15.81 -0.76
C LEU A 44 9.27 16.57 -0.74
N GLU A 45 9.89 16.85 -1.89
CA GLU A 45 11.25 17.42 -1.98
C GLU A 45 11.43 18.73 -1.20
N GLU A 46 10.36 19.53 -1.09
CA GLU A 46 10.38 20.82 -0.37
C GLU A 46 9.88 20.72 1.07
N ALA A 47 9.38 19.57 1.52
CA ALA A 47 8.85 19.39 2.86
C ALA A 47 9.97 19.21 3.90
N LEU A 48 9.87 19.97 4.99
CA LEU A 48 10.74 19.80 6.15
C LEU A 48 10.10 18.76 7.09
N GLU A 49 10.81 17.67 7.41
CA GLU A 49 10.33 16.59 8.26
C GLU A 49 9.01 15.97 7.76
N PRO A 50 8.96 15.49 6.50
CA PRO A 50 7.72 15.06 5.86
C PRO A 50 7.05 13.89 6.60
N ARG A 51 5.72 13.94 6.65
CA ARG A 51 4.86 12.91 7.22
C ARG A 51 3.94 12.34 6.16
N VAL A 52 3.93 11.02 6.02
CA VAL A 52 3.13 10.31 5.01
C VAL A 52 2.19 9.32 5.68
N ALA A 53 0.91 9.42 5.37
CA ALA A 53 -0.09 8.41 5.73
C ALA A 53 -0.26 7.43 4.56
N ILE A 54 -0.22 6.13 4.85
CA ILE A 54 -0.40 5.08 3.85
C ILE A 54 -1.60 4.23 4.23
N LEU A 55 -2.64 4.30 3.40
CA LEU A 55 -3.88 3.55 3.59
C LEU A 55 -3.77 2.24 2.80
N CYS A 56 -3.73 1.12 3.50
CA CYS A 56 -3.51 -0.20 2.90
C CYS A 56 -4.75 -1.09 3.03
N GLY A 57 -5.17 -1.69 1.92
CA GLY A 57 -6.04 -2.86 1.96
C GLY A 57 -5.26 -4.14 2.26
N LYS A 58 -5.96 -5.27 2.45
CA LYS A 58 -5.34 -6.57 2.71
C LYS A 58 -4.85 -7.32 1.46
N GLY A 59 -5.09 -6.77 0.26
CA GLY A 59 -4.72 -7.35 -1.03
C GLY A 59 -3.42 -6.78 -1.60
N ASN A 60 -3.15 -7.07 -2.88
CA ASN A 60 -1.90 -6.70 -3.56
C ASN A 60 -1.63 -5.20 -3.55
N ASN A 61 -2.67 -4.35 -3.75
CA ASN A 61 -2.50 -2.90 -3.71
C ASN A 61 -2.02 -2.41 -2.32
N GLY A 62 -2.57 -2.99 -1.24
CA GLY A 62 -2.06 -2.76 0.12
C GLY A 62 -0.63 -3.26 0.31
N GLY A 63 -0.29 -4.38 -0.35
CA GLY A 63 1.08 -4.91 -0.39
C GLY A 63 2.08 -3.92 -0.99
N ASP A 64 1.72 -3.27 -2.10
CA ASP A 64 2.52 -2.19 -2.69
C ASP A 64 2.68 -1.02 -1.71
N GLY A 65 1.61 -0.69 -0.95
CA GLY A 65 1.63 0.29 0.13
C GLY A 65 2.60 -0.09 1.26
N PHE A 66 2.66 -1.36 1.68
CA PHE A 66 3.63 -1.80 2.68
C PHE A 66 5.08 -1.67 2.20
N VAL A 67 5.33 -1.97 0.93
CA VAL A 67 6.64 -1.75 0.32
C VAL A 67 6.99 -0.27 0.32
N ALA A 68 6.07 0.59 -0.12
CA ALA A 68 6.27 2.04 -0.13
C ALA A 68 6.58 2.57 1.27
N ALA A 69 5.84 2.11 2.29
CA ALA A 69 6.06 2.45 3.70
C ALA A 69 7.50 2.15 4.14
N ARG A 70 8.00 0.95 3.81
CA ARG A 70 9.36 0.55 4.15
C ARG A 70 10.42 1.44 3.46
N HIS A 71 10.22 1.73 2.19
CA HIS A 71 11.17 2.57 1.44
C HIS A 71 11.20 4.00 1.94
N LEU A 72 10.05 4.59 2.28
CA LEU A 72 9.94 5.93 2.85
C LEU A 72 10.56 5.99 4.25
N HIS A 73 10.21 5.03 5.12
CA HIS A 73 10.77 4.93 6.46
C HIS A 73 12.31 4.83 6.44
N ASN A 74 12.88 4.02 5.55
CA ASN A 74 14.32 3.88 5.38
C ASN A 74 15.01 5.15 4.86
N ARG A 75 14.26 6.12 4.35
CA ARG A 75 14.73 7.45 3.93
C ARG A 75 14.52 8.53 4.99
N GLY A 76 14.06 8.14 6.19
CA GLY A 76 13.84 9.04 7.31
C GLY A 76 12.51 9.79 7.29
N VAL A 77 11.59 9.43 6.37
CA VAL A 77 10.23 9.98 6.33
C VAL A 77 9.42 9.39 7.49
N ALA A 78 8.67 10.24 8.20
CA ALA A 78 7.70 9.78 9.18
C ALA A 78 6.53 9.11 8.46
N VAL A 79 6.24 7.84 8.78
CA VAL A 79 5.22 7.05 8.08
C VAL A 79 4.21 6.49 9.05
N ASP A 80 2.93 6.77 8.81
CA ASP A 80 1.80 6.15 9.49
C ASP A 80 1.14 5.12 8.56
N VAL A 81 1.07 3.86 8.98
CA VAL A 81 0.48 2.77 8.17
C VAL A 81 -0.88 2.38 8.75
N TYR A 82 -1.92 2.56 7.96
CA TYR A 82 -3.30 2.21 8.30
C TYR A 82 -3.74 0.99 7.47
N LEU A 83 -3.96 -0.14 8.13
CA LEU A 83 -4.45 -1.35 7.50
C LEU A 83 -5.98 -1.45 7.68
N PHE A 84 -6.71 -1.41 6.57
CA PHE A 84 -8.18 -1.55 6.53
C PHE A 84 -8.61 -3.03 6.62
N ALA A 85 -8.11 -3.70 7.64
CA ALA A 85 -8.39 -5.07 8.03
C ALA A 85 -7.72 -5.33 9.39
N ASN A 86 -7.89 -6.54 9.95
CA ASN A 86 -6.94 -6.98 11.00
C ASN A 86 -5.67 -7.53 10.34
N VAL A 87 -4.54 -7.42 11.01
CA VAL A 87 -3.27 -8.03 10.58
C VAL A 87 -3.45 -9.52 10.30
N ALA A 88 -4.26 -10.21 11.13
CA ALA A 88 -4.55 -11.62 10.99
C ALA A 88 -5.34 -11.98 9.71
N ASP A 89 -6.00 -11.02 9.08
CA ASP A 89 -6.77 -11.23 7.84
C ASP A 89 -5.87 -11.17 6.58
N VAL A 90 -4.62 -10.75 6.72
CA VAL A 90 -3.64 -10.77 5.62
C VAL A 90 -3.06 -12.18 5.51
N ALA A 91 -3.37 -12.85 4.41
CA ALA A 91 -3.04 -14.26 4.24
C ALA A 91 -1.53 -14.52 4.23
N PHE A 92 -1.04 -15.37 5.12
CA PHE A 92 0.38 -15.72 5.29
C PHE A 92 1.05 -16.31 4.05
N THR A 93 0.27 -16.86 3.13
CA THR A 93 0.77 -17.49 1.90
C THR A 93 0.85 -16.54 0.72
N HIS A 94 0.48 -15.28 0.89
CA HIS A 94 0.42 -14.29 -0.18
C HIS A 94 1.50 -13.22 -0.03
N ASP A 95 1.91 -12.63 -1.15
CA ASP A 95 2.97 -11.64 -1.22
C ASP A 95 2.79 -10.43 -0.27
N PRO A 96 1.56 -9.86 -0.07
CA PRO A 96 1.35 -8.76 0.88
C PRO A 96 1.81 -9.08 2.30
N TRP A 97 1.64 -10.34 2.75
CA TRP A 97 2.10 -10.73 4.08
C TRP A 97 3.61 -10.60 4.26
N THR A 98 4.39 -10.93 3.25
CA THR A 98 5.85 -10.82 3.30
C THR A 98 6.26 -9.38 3.65
N HIS A 99 5.64 -8.40 3.01
CA HIS A 99 5.95 -6.98 3.22
C HIS A 99 5.37 -6.44 4.52
N LEU A 100 4.13 -6.80 4.88
CA LEU A 100 3.53 -6.45 6.17
C LEU A 100 4.36 -6.98 7.35
N ASN A 101 4.73 -8.26 7.31
CA ASN A 101 5.57 -8.88 8.35
C ASN A 101 6.96 -8.21 8.45
N THR A 102 7.49 -7.73 7.32
CA THR A 102 8.73 -6.95 7.32
C THR A 102 8.57 -5.65 8.09
N LEU A 103 7.49 -4.87 7.86
CA LEU A 103 7.21 -3.64 8.61
C LEU A 103 7.08 -3.91 10.11
N ILE A 104 6.35 -4.95 10.49
CA ILE A 104 6.18 -5.36 11.89
C ILE A 104 7.54 -5.67 12.53
N LYS A 105 8.40 -6.42 11.85
CA LYS A 105 9.74 -6.76 12.33
C LYS A 105 10.69 -5.56 12.40
N MET A 106 10.46 -4.52 11.59
CA MET A 106 11.17 -3.25 11.65
C MET A 106 10.66 -2.37 12.81
N GLY A 107 9.59 -2.76 13.49
CA GLY A 107 8.99 -2.02 14.61
C GLY A 107 8.04 -0.90 14.19
N LEU A 108 7.59 -0.87 12.93
CA LEU A 108 6.55 0.07 12.53
C LEU A 108 5.20 -0.37 13.13
N GLU A 109 4.48 0.59 13.70
CA GLU A 109 3.13 0.39 14.16
C GLU A 109 2.17 0.23 12.97
N ILE A 110 1.37 -0.83 12.98
CA ILE A 110 0.30 -1.04 12.00
C ILE A 110 -1.03 -0.71 12.69
N LYS A 111 -1.65 0.37 12.26
CA LYS A 111 -2.93 0.84 12.80
C LYS A 111 -4.08 0.14 12.08
N GLU A 112 -4.75 -0.78 12.75
CA GLU A 112 -5.88 -1.53 12.19
C GLU A 112 -7.14 -0.66 12.14
N VAL A 113 -7.80 -0.64 10.99
CA VAL A 113 -9.04 0.11 10.70
C VAL A 113 -10.09 -0.89 10.28
N THR A 114 -10.95 -1.28 11.19
CA THR A 114 -11.90 -2.38 10.96
C THR A 114 -13.36 -1.95 10.94
N THR A 115 -13.64 -0.73 11.39
CA THR A 115 -15.00 -0.16 11.47
C THR A 115 -15.09 1.22 10.84
N ALA A 116 -16.30 1.65 10.49
CA ALA A 116 -16.54 3.01 10.00
C ALA A 116 -16.18 4.10 11.03
N PRO A 117 -16.38 3.94 12.35
CA PRO A 117 -15.82 4.85 13.34
C PRO A 117 -14.30 4.96 13.30
N ASP A 118 -13.57 3.85 13.14
CA ASP A 118 -12.10 3.87 13.01
C ASP A 118 -11.70 4.68 11.78
N ALA A 119 -12.33 4.42 10.62
CA ALA A 119 -12.07 5.14 9.38
C ALA A 119 -12.30 6.66 9.53
N ARG A 120 -13.36 7.08 10.22
CA ARG A 120 -13.58 8.50 10.50
C ARG A 120 -12.53 9.10 11.43
N ARG A 121 -12.04 8.33 12.40
CA ARG A 121 -11.02 8.79 13.35
C ARG A 121 -9.68 9.06 12.66
N ILE A 122 -9.27 8.21 11.76
CA ILE A 122 -7.98 8.40 11.08
C ILE A 122 -7.94 9.67 10.23
N MET A 123 -9.09 10.19 9.75
CA MET A 123 -9.14 11.47 9.05
C MET A 123 -8.65 12.63 9.95
N LEU A 124 -8.94 12.56 11.25
CA LEU A 124 -8.44 13.54 12.23
C LEU A 124 -6.93 13.33 12.49
N ASP A 125 -6.49 12.08 12.54
CA ASP A 125 -5.08 11.74 12.76
C ASP A 125 -4.18 12.17 11.57
N MET A 126 -4.78 12.40 10.39
CA MET A 126 -4.07 12.80 9.17
C MET A 126 -4.06 14.32 8.91
N GLU A 127 -4.59 15.16 9.83
CA GLU A 127 -4.61 16.62 9.63
C GLU A 127 -3.22 17.24 9.42
N ASP A 128 -2.18 16.65 10.02
CA ASP A 128 -0.78 17.08 9.89
C ASP A 128 0.03 16.21 8.89
N THR A 129 -0.64 15.57 7.95
CA THR A 129 0.00 14.70 6.93
C THR A 129 0.27 15.48 5.66
N ASP A 130 1.51 15.44 5.16
CA ASP A 130 1.91 16.13 3.93
C ASP A 130 1.46 15.37 2.67
N LEU A 131 1.40 14.04 2.74
CA LEU A 131 1.04 13.19 1.61
C LEU A 131 0.26 11.95 2.08
N ILE A 132 -0.79 11.60 1.34
CA ILE A 132 -1.55 10.36 1.52
C ILE A 132 -1.29 9.44 0.34
N ILE A 133 -0.92 8.18 0.62
CA ILE A 133 -0.81 7.12 -0.37
C ILE A 133 -2.02 6.20 -0.22
N ASP A 134 -2.87 6.14 -1.26
CA ASP A 134 -4.04 5.26 -1.32
C ASP A 134 -3.67 3.90 -1.91
N GLY A 135 -3.54 2.90 -1.06
CA GLY A 135 -3.37 1.48 -1.37
C GLY A 135 -4.59 0.63 -0.96
N LEU A 136 -5.78 1.22 -0.81
CA LEU A 136 -6.97 0.53 -0.29
C LEU A 136 -7.51 -0.53 -1.24
N LEU A 137 -7.83 -0.12 -2.46
CA LEU A 137 -8.52 -0.96 -3.44
C LEU A 137 -7.78 -0.92 -4.78
N GLY A 138 -7.42 -2.08 -5.26
CA GLY A 138 -6.75 -2.24 -6.56
C GLY A 138 -7.70 -2.72 -7.66
N THR A 139 -7.13 -3.17 -8.74
CA THR A 139 -7.83 -3.70 -9.92
C THR A 139 -8.67 -4.95 -9.65
N GLY A 140 -8.51 -5.61 -8.49
CA GLY A 140 -9.25 -6.80 -8.07
C GLY A 140 -10.66 -6.55 -7.53
N LEU A 141 -11.05 -5.29 -7.28
CA LEU A 141 -12.36 -4.96 -6.70
C LEU A 141 -13.51 -5.47 -7.59
N ARG A 142 -14.44 -6.20 -6.97
CA ARG A 142 -15.70 -6.65 -7.59
C ARG A 142 -16.86 -6.33 -6.66
N GLY A 143 -17.91 -5.71 -7.20
CA GLY A 143 -19.12 -5.34 -6.46
C GLY A 143 -19.00 -4.01 -5.70
N GLU A 144 -19.88 -3.82 -4.72
CA GLU A 144 -19.96 -2.58 -3.95
C GLU A 144 -18.86 -2.50 -2.89
N VAL A 145 -18.33 -1.28 -2.70
CA VAL A 145 -17.41 -0.97 -1.61
C VAL A 145 -18.16 -1.01 -0.28
N LYS A 146 -17.68 -1.80 0.67
CA LYS A 146 -18.27 -1.97 2.01
C LYS A 146 -17.44 -1.23 3.05
N GLU A 147 -18.02 -1.06 4.24
CA GLU A 147 -17.27 -0.55 5.38
C GLU A 147 -16.10 -1.49 5.77
N PRO A 148 -14.99 -0.96 6.25
CA PRO A 148 -14.70 0.46 6.51
C PRO A 148 -14.25 1.26 5.26
N TYR A 149 -13.97 0.62 4.14
CA TYR A 149 -13.47 1.24 2.90
C TYR A 149 -14.40 2.30 2.31
N ARG A 150 -15.71 2.18 2.55
CA ARG A 150 -16.70 3.15 2.05
C ARG A 150 -16.61 4.50 2.77
N THR A 151 -16.13 4.49 4.01
CA THR A 151 -15.99 5.69 4.85
C THR A 151 -14.63 6.36 4.66
N ALA A 152 -13.63 5.63 4.18
CA ALA A 152 -12.32 6.18 3.83
C ALA A 152 -12.42 6.97 2.52
#